data_b4253c6cee0a7bdb2fc7409df7329d10
#
_entry.id   b4253c6cee0a7bdb2fc7409df7329d10
#
_cell.length_a   1.000
_cell.length_b   1.000
_cell.length_c   1.000
_cell.angle_alpha   90.00
_cell.angle_beta   90.00
_cell.angle_gamma   90.00
#
_symmetry.space_group_name_H-M   'P 1'
#
loop_
_entity.id
_entity.type
_entity.pdbx_description
1 polymer ?
#
loop_
_entity_poly.entity_id
_entity_poly.type
_entity_poly.pdbx_seq_one_letter_code
_entity_poly.pdbx_strand_id
1 'polypeptide(L)'
;KALEKYDFTLNDLAAVQEIIVNEQIKLGKIKNEMSEVTNELLETQKKLVVADEGLQEQAVSLYINGVMSPTTALFVELDELSNFLVALGYASTVVDSAYEIVEQLNALQNLASNQTEFLTQREEERVEIVSNLQNEEERKNEISIEAEEFAEEIEDKKEAVEREKKLVES
;
A
#
# COMPACT_ATOMS: atom_id res chain seq x y z
N LYS A 1 14.52 16.09 -42.65
CA LYS A 1 14.91 14.83 -41.97
C LYS A 1 15.38 15.05 -40.50
N ALA A 2 16.38 15.96 -40.24
CA ALA A 2 16.84 16.21 -38.85
C ALA A 2 15.73 16.88 -38.01
N LEU A 3 15.05 17.91 -38.55
CA LEU A 3 13.91 18.56 -37.91
C LEU A 3 12.76 17.59 -37.61
N GLU A 4 12.41 16.72 -38.54
CA GLU A 4 11.36 15.71 -38.33
C GLU A 4 11.74 14.72 -37.22
N LYS A 5 13.01 14.34 -37.12
CA LYS A 5 13.50 13.48 -36.02
C LYS A 5 13.44 14.21 -34.70
N TYR A 6 13.91 15.45 -34.64
CA TYR A 6 13.85 16.27 -33.45
C TYR A 6 12.42 16.47 -32.94
N ASP A 7 11.48 16.80 -33.84
CA ASP A 7 10.06 16.93 -33.48
C ASP A 7 9.47 15.61 -32.96
N PHE A 8 9.86 14.48 -33.55
CA PHE A 8 9.44 13.15 -33.09
C PHE A 8 9.99 12.86 -31.67
N THR A 9 11.29 13.13 -31.47
CA THR A 9 11.94 12.93 -30.16
C THR A 9 11.34 13.81 -29.07
N LEU A 10 10.96 15.07 -29.39
CA LEU A 10 10.25 15.94 -28.44
C LEU A 10 8.85 15.41 -28.08
N ASN A 11 8.13 14.83 -29.05
CA ASN A 11 6.83 14.22 -28.79
C ASN A 11 6.97 12.97 -27.89
N ASP A 12 7.98 12.14 -28.12
CA ASP A 12 8.28 10.99 -27.27
C ASP A 12 8.66 11.43 -25.86
N LEU A 13 9.45 12.49 -25.72
CA LEU A 13 9.79 13.07 -24.42
C LEU A 13 8.54 13.55 -23.66
N ALA A 14 7.64 14.21 -24.35
CA ALA A 14 6.38 14.66 -23.74
C ALA A 14 5.52 13.48 -23.29
N ALA A 15 5.42 12.41 -24.10
CA ALA A 15 4.68 11.20 -23.76
C ALA A 15 5.28 10.50 -22.51
N VAL A 16 6.61 10.36 -22.44
CA VAL A 16 7.28 9.77 -21.28
C VAL A 16 7.08 10.63 -20.02
N GLN A 17 7.14 11.96 -20.15
CA GLN A 17 6.85 12.86 -19.02
C GLN A 17 5.42 12.69 -18.50
N GLU A 18 4.43 12.52 -19.39
CA GLU A 18 3.04 12.27 -18.99
C GLU A 18 2.91 10.95 -18.24
N ILE A 19 3.58 9.88 -18.69
CA ILE A 19 3.62 8.60 -17.99
C ILE A 19 4.21 8.76 -16.58
N ILE A 20 5.35 9.43 -16.45
CA ILE A 20 6.01 9.68 -15.15
C ILE A 20 5.06 10.43 -14.21
N VAL A 21 4.39 11.49 -14.66
CA VAL A 21 3.45 12.25 -13.84
C VAL A 21 2.28 11.37 -13.38
N ASN A 22 1.73 10.55 -14.28
CA ASN A 22 0.62 9.65 -13.96
C ASN A 22 1.04 8.59 -12.93
N GLU A 23 2.23 7.99 -13.08
CA GLU A 23 2.75 7.03 -12.10
C GLU A 23 3.04 7.69 -10.75
N GLN A 24 3.56 8.93 -10.72
CA GLN A 24 3.73 9.68 -9.47
C GLN A 24 2.41 9.96 -8.76
N ILE A 25 1.35 10.28 -9.52
CA ILE A 25 0.01 10.47 -8.95
C ILE A 25 -0.53 9.16 -8.35
N LYS A 26 -0.37 8.03 -9.04
CA LYS A 26 -0.75 6.71 -8.53
C LYS A 26 0.01 6.38 -7.24
N LEU A 27 1.33 6.59 -7.25
CA LEU A 27 2.17 6.37 -6.08
C LEU A 27 1.73 7.22 -4.88
N GLY A 28 1.36 8.48 -5.12
CA GLY A 28 0.81 9.36 -4.09
C GLY A 28 -0.49 8.83 -3.49
N LYS A 29 -1.41 8.32 -4.32
CA LYS A 29 -2.67 7.71 -3.87
C LYS A 29 -2.41 6.46 -3.02
N ILE A 30 -1.58 5.54 -3.50
CA ILE A 30 -1.24 4.32 -2.77
C ILE A 30 -0.63 4.63 -1.41
N LYS A 31 0.31 5.60 -1.33
CA LYS A 31 0.91 6.01 -0.05
C LYS A 31 -0.14 6.55 0.93
N ASN A 32 -1.11 7.31 0.45
CA ASN A 32 -2.19 7.84 1.30
C ASN A 32 -3.10 6.71 1.79
N GLU A 33 -3.54 5.81 0.90
CA GLU A 33 -4.35 4.64 1.24
C GLU A 33 -3.64 3.74 2.26
N MET A 34 -2.34 3.45 2.05
CA MET A 34 -1.55 2.67 3.00
C MET A 34 -1.44 3.36 4.37
N SER A 35 -1.26 4.68 4.41
CA SER A 35 -1.21 5.43 5.66
C SER A 35 -2.53 5.38 6.42
N GLU A 36 -3.65 5.53 5.72
CA GLU A 36 -5.00 5.44 6.29
C GLU A 36 -5.25 4.05 6.88
N VAL A 37 -5.05 3.00 6.08
CA VAL A 37 -5.25 1.61 6.54
C VAL A 37 -4.27 1.21 7.65
N THR A 38 -3.04 1.74 7.65
CA THR A 38 -2.10 1.52 8.76
C THR A 38 -2.63 2.10 10.07
N ASN A 39 -3.21 3.31 10.04
CA ASN A 39 -3.83 3.91 11.22
C ASN A 39 -5.06 3.12 11.68
N GLU A 40 -5.89 2.67 10.75
CA GLU A 40 -7.03 1.81 11.06
C GLU A 40 -6.60 0.48 11.70
N LEU A 41 -5.54 -0.15 11.18
CA LEU A 41 -4.98 -1.37 11.73
C LEU A 41 -4.47 -1.16 13.17
N LEU A 42 -3.80 -0.04 13.45
CA LEU A 42 -3.39 0.30 14.81
C LEU A 42 -4.59 0.46 15.76
N GLU A 43 -5.68 1.08 15.31
CA GLU A 43 -6.91 1.19 16.10
C GLU A 43 -7.58 -0.20 16.29
N THR A 44 -7.57 -1.03 15.27
CA THR A 44 -8.07 -2.41 15.36
C THR A 44 -7.26 -3.22 16.37
N GLN A 45 -5.93 -3.10 16.35
CA GLN A 45 -5.05 -3.76 17.33
C GLN A 45 -5.31 -3.30 18.76
N LYS A 46 -5.52 -2.00 18.99
CA LYS A 46 -5.90 -1.49 20.32
C LYS A 46 -7.22 -2.09 20.82
N LYS A 47 -8.23 -2.17 19.92
CA LYS A 47 -9.52 -2.78 20.25
C LYS A 47 -9.37 -4.27 20.57
N LEU A 48 -8.50 -4.99 19.86
CA LEU A 48 -8.18 -6.39 20.14
C LEU A 48 -7.61 -6.56 21.56
N VAL A 49 -6.66 -5.71 21.95
CA VAL A 49 -6.10 -5.74 23.30
C VAL A 49 -7.17 -5.52 24.36
N VAL A 50 -8.02 -4.51 24.19
CA VAL A 50 -9.11 -4.21 25.14
C VAL A 50 -10.12 -5.36 25.21
N ALA A 51 -10.47 -5.97 24.09
CA ALA A 51 -11.39 -7.09 24.07
C ALA A 51 -10.78 -8.36 24.71
N ASP A 52 -9.48 -8.61 24.50
CA ASP A 52 -8.75 -9.71 25.14
C ASP A 52 -8.68 -9.51 26.67
N GLU A 53 -8.34 -8.31 27.14
CA GLU A 53 -8.36 -7.96 28.57
C GLU A 53 -9.77 -8.17 29.17
N GLY A 54 -10.82 -7.73 28.47
CA GLY A 54 -12.21 -7.94 28.91
C GLY A 54 -12.58 -9.40 28.99
N LEU A 55 -12.11 -10.25 28.09
CA LEU A 55 -12.32 -11.70 28.14
C LEU A 55 -11.58 -12.33 29.33
N GLN A 56 -10.37 -11.91 29.61
CA GLN A 56 -9.58 -12.37 30.77
C GLN A 56 -10.29 -12.00 32.10
N GLU A 57 -10.78 -10.76 32.22
CA GLU A 57 -11.54 -10.33 33.39
C GLU A 57 -12.82 -11.17 33.61
N GLN A 58 -13.53 -11.48 32.52
CA GLN A 58 -14.70 -12.36 32.56
C GLN A 58 -14.35 -13.78 32.99
N ALA A 59 -13.25 -14.34 32.45
CA ALA A 59 -12.77 -15.67 32.81
C ALA A 59 -12.37 -15.74 34.31
N VAL A 60 -11.70 -14.70 34.83
CA VAL A 60 -11.37 -14.58 36.28
C VAL A 60 -12.63 -14.48 37.12
N SER A 61 -13.62 -13.70 36.69
CA SER A 61 -14.91 -13.57 37.38
C SER A 61 -15.67 -14.90 37.46
N LEU A 62 -15.70 -15.67 36.38
CA LEU A 62 -16.28 -17.02 36.33
C LEU A 62 -15.57 -17.98 37.26
N TYR A 63 -14.23 -17.87 37.33
CA TYR A 63 -13.41 -18.67 38.23
C TYR A 63 -13.69 -18.36 39.72
N ILE A 64 -13.69 -17.07 40.09
CA ILE A 64 -13.91 -16.62 41.47
C ILE A 64 -15.31 -17.00 41.96
N ASN A 65 -16.31 -16.93 41.08
CA ASN A 65 -17.70 -17.25 41.37
C ASN A 65 -18.03 -18.77 41.39
N GLY A 66 -16.99 -19.62 41.22
CA GLY A 66 -17.09 -21.07 41.34
C GLY A 66 -17.72 -21.79 40.15
N VAL A 67 -17.81 -21.10 38.98
CA VAL A 67 -18.35 -21.69 37.76
C VAL A 67 -17.27 -22.49 37.01
N MET A 68 -15.96 -22.19 37.24
CA MET A 68 -14.85 -22.91 36.65
C MET A 68 -13.91 -23.51 37.69
N SER A 69 -13.43 -24.73 37.46
CA SER A 69 -12.35 -25.33 38.22
C SER A 69 -11.00 -24.64 37.97
N PRO A 70 -10.15 -24.43 38.99
CA PRO A 70 -8.83 -23.82 38.83
C PRO A 70 -7.95 -24.43 37.74
N THR A 71 -8.08 -25.72 37.52
CA THR A 71 -7.31 -26.50 36.55
C THR A 71 -7.78 -26.30 35.10
N THR A 72 -9.01 -25.87 34.86
CA THR A 72 -9.54 -25.66 33.52
C THR A 72 -9.20 -24.28 32.98
N ALA A 73 -9.11 -23.27 33.86
CA ALA A 73 -8.83 -21.88 33.45
C ALA A 73 -7.39 -21.65 32.95
N LEU A 74 -6.43 -22.51 33.34
CA LEU A 74 -5.01 -22.36 32.97
C LEU A 74 -4.62 -22.97 31.62
N PHE A 75 -5.50 -23.75 30.96
CA PHE A 75 -5.16 -24.52 29.77
C PHE A 75 -6.06 -24.25 28.54
N VAL A 76 -6.90 -23.22 28.61
CA VAL A 76 -7.87 -22.94 27.52
C VAL A 76 -7.29 -21.93 26.56
N GLU A 77 -6.91 -22.37 25.37
CA GLU A 77 -6.68 -21.50 24.21
C GLU A 77 -8.01 -20.86 23.76
N LEU A 78 -7.97 -19.71 23.10
CA LEU A 78 -9.16 -18.93 22.69
C LEU A 78 -10.22 -19.76 21.95
N ASP A 79 -9.81 -20.70 21.08
CA ASP A 79 -10.71 -21.60 20.35
C ASP A 79 -11.39 -22.62 21.28
N GLU A 80 -10.68 -23.11 22.28
CA GLU A 80 -11.22 -24.04 23.28
C GLU A 80 -12.15 -23.33 24.25
N LEU A 81 -11.89 -22.05 24.60
CA LEU A 81 -12.77 -21.22 25.41
C LEU A 81 -14.13 -21.01 24.74
N SER A 82 -14.15 -20.74 23.45
CA SER A 82 -15.39 -20.63 22.65
C SER A 82 -16.22 -21.92 22.74
N ASN A 83 -15.61 -23.08 22.54
CA ASN A 83 -16.25 -24.38 22.64
C ASN A 83 -16.70 -24.71 24.07
N PHE A 84 -15.94 -24.31 25.07
CA PHE A 84 -16.27 -24.48 26.49
C PHE A 84 -17.48 -23.62 26.90
N LEU A 85 -17.53 -22.35 26.45
CA LEU A 85 -18.67 -21.46 26.70
C LEU A 85 -19.97 -21.98 26.03
N VAL A 86 -19.88 -22.62 24.86
CA VAL A 86 -21.00 -23.33 24.23
C VAL A 86 -21.49 -24.48 25.09
N ALA A 87 -20.60 -25.24 25.72
CA ALA A 87 -20.92 -26.36 26.59
C ALA A 87 -21.53 -25.92 27.93
N LEU A 88 -21.20 -24.73 28.44
CA LEU A 88 -21.70 -24.15 29.68
C LEU A 88 -23.09 -23.52 29.57
N GLY A 89 -23.78 -23.62 28.47
CA GLY A 89 -25.07 -23.02 28.06
C GLY A 89 -26.23 -22.79 29.07
N TYR A 90 -25.95 -22.70 30.38
CA TYR A 90 -26.95 -22.61 31.44
C TYR A 90 -26.77 -21.49 32.49
N ALA A 91 -25.69 -20.66 32.40
CA ALA A 91 -25.52 -19.53 33.33
C ALA A 91 -25.75 -18.21 32.59
N SER A 92 -26.96 -17.75 32.53
CA SER A 92 -27.55 -16.95 31.46
C SER A 92 -27.02 -15.52 31.18
N THR A 93 -26.35 -14.82 32.07
CA THR A 93 -25.97 -13.41 31.84
C THR A 93 -24.48 -13.18 31.62
N VAL A 94 -23.63 -13.95 32.29
CA VAL A 94 -22.16 -13.82 32.18
C VAL A 94 -21.66 -14.53 30.93
N VAL A 95 -22.32 -15.61 30.53
CA VAL A 95 -22.04 -16.37 29.31
C VAL A 95 -22.39 -15.56 28.07
N ASP A 96 -23.52 -14.85 28.05
CA ASP A 96 -23.94 -14.00 26.94
C ASP A 96 -22.92 -12.88 26.68
N SER A 97 -22.45 -12.22 27.76
CA SER A 97 -21.42 -11.18 27.67
C SER A 97 -20.06 -11.71 27.19
N ALA A 98 -19.65 -12.92 27.61
CA ALA A 98 -18.42 -13.55 27.12
C ALA A 98 -18.52 -13.95 25.63
N TYR A 99 -19.72 -14.41 25.21
CA TYR A 99 -19.99 -14.68 23.78
C TYR A 99 -19.87 -13.44 22.92
N GLU A 100 -20.44 -12.32 23.33
CA GLU A 100 -20.33 -11.05 22.62
C GLU A 100 -18.87 -10.62 22.46
N ILE A 101 -18.04 -10.79 23.51
CA ILE A 101 -16.60 -10.47 23.46
C ILE A 101 -15.87 -11.39 22.47
N VAL A 102 -16.16 -12.70 22.49
CA VAL A 102 -15.56 -13.66 21.53
C VAL A 102 -15.96 -13.34 20.10
N GLU A 103 -17.22 -13.00 19.83
CA GLU A 103 -17.64 -12.55 18.50
C GLU A 103 -16.93 -11.27 18.07
N GLN A 104 -16.77 -10.30 18.98
CA GLN A 104 -16.03 -9.07 18.71
C GLN A 104 -14.53 -9.36 18.42
N LEU A 105 -13.89 -10.24 19.18
CA LEU A 105 -12.51 -10.66 18.95
C LEU A 105 -12.33 -11.30 17.57
N ASN A 106 -13.22 -12.24 17.21
CA ASN A 106 -13.18 -12.87 15.88
C ASN A 106 -13.38 -11.85 14.76
N ALA A 107 -14.32 -10.93 14.91
CA ALA A 107 -14.56 -9.88 13.93
C ALA A 107 -13.34 -8.94 13.78
N LEU A 108 -12.71 -8.54 14.90
CA LEU A 108 -11.52 -7.69 14.90
C LEU A 108 -10.29 -8.41 14.33
N GLN A 109 -10.12 -9.70 14.60
CA GLN A 109 -9.04 -10.51 14.03
C GLN A 109 -9.18 -10.62 12.51
N ASN A 110 -10.40 -10.89 12.01
CA ASN A 110 -10.69 -10.91 10.58
C ASN A 110 -10.43 -9.54 9.94
N LEU A 111 -10.84 -8.46 10.60
CA LEU A 111 -10.59 -7.11 10.11
C LEU A 111 -9.08 -6.81 10.03
N ALA A 112 -8.32 -7.13 11.08
CA ALA A 112 -6.87 -6.94 11.10
C ALA A 112 -6.16 -7.78 10.02
N SER A 113 -6.63 -9.01 9.78
CA SER A 113 -6.12 -9.87 8.70
C SER A 113 -6.37 -9.24 7.33
N ASN A 114 -7.59 -8.79 7.06
CA ASN A 114 -7.93 -8.14 5.79
C ASN A 114 -7.15 -6.83 5.57
N GLN A 115 -6.97 -6.03 6.63
CA GLN A 115 -6.15 -4.81 6.57
C GLN A 115 -4.69 -5.12 6.28
N THR A 116 -4.14 -6.18 6.88
CA THR A 116 -2.76 -6.63 6.62
C THR A 116 -2.59 -7.15 5.19
N GLU A 117 -3.54 -7.92 4.68
CA GLU A 117 -3.55 -8.39 3.29
C GLU A 117 -3.61 -7.22 2.31
N PHE A 118 -4.49 -6.26 2.56
CA PHE A 118 -4.58 -5.03 1.77
C PHE A 118 -3.25 -4.28 1.73
N LEU A 119 -2.60 -4.08 2.89
CA LEU A 119 -1.30 -3.41 2.96
C LEU A 119 -0.22 -4.15 2.18
N THR A 120 -0.23 -5.48 2.22
CA THR A 120 0.71 -6.32 1.46
C THR A 120 0.52 -6.13 -0.04
N GLN A 121 -0.72 -6.18 -0.52
CA GLN A 121 -1.05 -5.96 -1.94
C GLN A 121 -0.65 -4.55 -2.41
N ARG A 122 -0.91 -3.52 -1.59
CA ARG A 122 -0.52 -2.15 -1.91
C ARG A 122 0.99 -1.93 -1.90
N GLU A 123 1.72 -2.63 -1.03
CA GLU A 123 3.19 -2.59 -1.05
C GLU A 123 3.77 -3.22 -2.32
N GLU A 124 3.22 -4.34 -2.79
CA GLU A 124 3.60 -4.96 -4.06
C GLU A 124 3.34 -4.00 -5.23
N GLU A 125 2.17 -3.40 -5.30
CA GLU A 125 1.81 -2.40 -6.31
C GLU A 125 2.73 -1.16 -6.25
N ARG A 126 3.07 -0.71 -5.05
CA ARG A 126 4.02 0.40 -4.84
C ARG A 126 5.40 0.08 -5.41
N VAL A 127 5.90 -1.14 -5.16
CA VAL A 127 7.20 -1.59 -5.67
C VAL A 127 7.20 -1.62 -7.19
N GLU A 128 6.14 -2.12 -7.82
CA GLU A 128 5.98 -2.14 -9.28
C GLU A 128 6.00 -0.72 -9.86
N ILE A 129 5.21 0.20 -9.30
CA ILE A 129 5.18 1.59 -9.74
C ILE A 129 6.55 2.26 -9.61
N VAL A 130 7.27 2.04 -8.51
CA VAL A 130 8.61 2.59 -8.32
C VAL A 130 9.59 2.05 -9.37
N SER A 131 9.51 0.76 -9.69
CA SER A 131 10.32 0.16 -10.76
C SER A 131 9.99 0.76 -12.12
N ASN A 132 8.71 0.94 -12.44
CA ASN A 132 8.27 1.57 -13.69
C ASN A 132 8.74 3.01 -13.79
N LEU A 133 8.65 3.78 -12.70
CA LEU A 133 9.17 5.16 -12.65
C LEU A 133 10.65 5.23 -12.93
N GLN A 134 11.46 4.33 -12.37
CA GLN A 134 12.90 4.28 -12.63
C GLN A 134 13.19 4.02 -14.12
N ASN A 135 12.50 3.06 -14.72
CA ASN A 135 12.65 2.74 -16.14
C ASN A 135 12.25 3.92 -17.04
N GLU A 136 11.16 4.62 -16.72
CA GLU A 136 10.69 5.77 -17.50
C GLU A 136 11.59 7.00 -17.30
N GLU A 137 12.20 7.18 -16.13
CA GLU A 137 13.20 8.22 -15.90
C GLU A 137 14.50 7.95 -16.69
N GLU A 138 14.97 6.70 -16.74
CA GLU A 138 16.09 6.30 -17.59
C GLU A 138 15.79 6.58 -19.07
N ARG A 139 14.63 6.13 -19.54
CA ARG A 139 14.15 6.38 -20.91
C ARG A 139 14.05 7.87 -21.24
N LYS A 140 13.53 8.67 -20.30
CA LYS A 140 13.48 10.13 -20.43
C LYS A 140 14.88 10.72 -20.64
N ASN A 141 15.86 10.26 -19.86
CA ASN A 141 17.24 10.75 -19.98
C ASN A 141 17.85 10.38 -21.34
N GLU A 142 17.63 9.15 -21.83
CA GLU A 142 18.10 8.72 -23.14
C GLU A 142 17.51 9.58 -24.26
N ILE A 143 16.18 9.78 -24.25
CA ILE A 143 15.49 10.61 -25.23
C ILE A 143 15.95 12.08 -25.15
N SER A 144 16.23 12.59 -23.95
CA SER A 144 16.75 13.95 -23.76
C SER A 144 18.12 14.13 -24.41
N ILE A 145 19.03 13.18 -24.23
CA ILE A 145 20.36 13.18 -24.88
C ILE A 145 20.19 13.13 -26.41
N GLU A 146 19.32 12.27 -26.92
CA GLU A 146 19.08 12.17 -28.36
C GLU A 146 18.49 13.48 -28.92
N ALA A 147 17.62 14.15 -28.18
CA ALA A 147 17.08 15.47 -28.56
C ALA A 147 18.17 16.55 -28.61
N GLU A 148 19.10 16.56 -27.66
CA GLU A 148 20.24 17.47 -27.65
C GLU A 148 21.15 17.23 -28.86
N GLU A 149 21.48 15.98 -29.19
CA GLU A 149 22.26 15.62 -30.36
C GLU A 149 21.60 16.09 -31.66
N PHE A 150 20.30 15.93 -31.81
CA PHE A 150 19.59 16.44 -32.98
C PHE A 150 19.53 17.97 -33.03
N ALA A 151 19.44 18.64 -31.91
CA ALA A 151 19.49 20.09 -31.83
C ALA A 151 20.85 20.63 -32.30
N GLU A 152 21.94 20.02 -31.87
CA GLU A 152 23.30 20.35 -32.32
C GLU A 152 23.46 20.10 -33.84
N GLU A 153 23.01 18.96 -34.36
CA GLU A 153 23.04 18.65 -35.79
C GLU A 153 22.28 19.70 -36.63
N ILE A 154 21.18 20.19 -36.13
CA ILE A 154 20.37 21.23 -36.80
C ILE A 154 21.15 22.56 -36.79
N GLU A 155 21.76 22.94 -35.70
CA GLU A 155 22.53 24.18 -35.60
C GLU A 155 23.79 24.18 -36.52
N ASP A 156 24.54 23.08 -36.52
CA ASP A 156 25.68 22.89 -37.43
C ASP A 156 25.26 23.01 -38.90
N LYS A 157 24.11 22.42 -39.26
CA LYS A 157 23.58 22.54 -40.65
C LYS A 157 23.15 23.97 -41.00
N LYS A 158 22.56 24.70 -40.06
CA LYS A 158 22.21 26.11 -40.26
C LYS A 158 23.48 26.96 -40.49
N GLU A 159 24.49 26.78 -39.64
CA GLU A 159 25.78 27.50 -39.79
C GLU A 159 26.46 27.17 -41.12
N ALA A 160 26.42 25.92 -41.58
CA ALA A 160 27.00 25.53 -42.86
C ALA A 160 26.27 26.23 -44.01
N VAL A 161 24.91 26.25 -43.99
CA VAL A 161 24.09 26.94 -45.01
C VAL A 161 24.39 28.46 -45.01
N GLU A 162 24.49 29.08 -43.85
CA GLU A 162 24.85 30.50 -43.73
C GLU A 162 26.24 30.83 -44.29
N ARG A 163 27.20 29.95 -44.04
CA ARG A 163 28.56 30.11 -44.65
C ARG A 163 28.56 29.99 -46.16
N GLU A 164 27.83 28.99 -46.71
CA GLU A 164 27.68 28.86 -48.16
C GLU A 164 26.95 30.07 -48.76
N LYS A 165 25.91 30.59 -48.14
CA LYS A 165 25.19 31.77 -48.62
C LYS A 165 26.11 33.01 -48.69
N LYS A 166 26.93 33.24 -47.69
CA LYS A 166 27.91 34.33 -47.67
C LYS A 166 28.98 34.20 -48.76
N LEU A 167 29.34 32.98 -49.13
CA LEU A 167 30.32 32.71 -50.20
C LEU A 167 29.72 32.97 -51.61
N VAL A 168 28.41 32.75 -51.76
CA VAL A 168 27.71 33.00 -53.07
C VAL A 168 27.38 34.49 -53.26
N GLU A 169 27.22 35.26 -52.19
CA GLU A 169 26.92 36.70 -52.19
C GLU A 169 28.18 37.59 -52.30
N SER A 170 29.40 37.01 -52.22
CA SER A 170 30.68 37.70 -52.38
C SER A 170 31.28 37.52 -53.75
#